data_07a442bf23b916fb1e47d39aede3b6cb
#
_entry.id   07a442bf23b916fb1e47d39aede3b6cb
#
_cell.length_a   1.000
_cell.length_b   1.000
_cell.length_c   1.000
_cell.angle_alpha   90.00
_cell.angle_beta   90.00
_cell.angle_gamma   90.00
#
_symmetry.space_group_name_H-M   'P 1'
#
loop_
_entity.id
_entity.type
_entity.pdbx_description
1 polymer ?
#
loop_
_entity_poly.entity_id
_entity_poly.type
_entity_poly.pdbx_seq_one_letter_code
_entity_poly.pdbx_strand_id
1 'polypeptide(L)'
;MKIAVIGAEKVGSALGSGWAKAGHTIIFGVRDVNKADLKALCARTGATALASPDAARQGDVVVLALPWAVAEGAVKALGDLKGKIIIDSMNPLAMKDGALELERGFTTSGGETVASWLPDSRVVKTFNQVGAEMMIAGDRFETPPVMFLAGDDDTAKTTVAQLVSELGFDALDAGGIKQARILEPFAMVWINQALFRGLGRNWAFGVLRPKG
;
A
#
# COMPACT_ATOMS: atom_id res chain seq x y z
N MET A 1 3.19 -16.49 4.09
CA MET A 1 3.37 -15.66 5.32
C MET A 1 2.03 -15.14 5.80
N LYS A 2 1.97 -14.59 7.01
CA LYS A 2 0.78 -13.90 7.54
C LYS A 2 0.89 -12.41 7.22
N ILE A 3 -0.10 -11.85 6.54
CA ILE A 3 -0.13 -10.44 6.17
C ILE A 3 -1.31 -9.77 6.88
N ALA A 4 -1.01 -8.83 7.77
CA ALA A 4 -2.02 -8.00 8.42
C ALA A 4 -2.29 -6.76 7.56
N VAL A 5 -3.50 -6.59 7.07
CA VAL A 5 -3.91 -5.43 6.28
C VAL A 5 -4.75 -4.51 7.16
N ILE A 6 -4.17 -3.37 7.52
CA ILE A 6 -4.84 -2.36 8.36
C ILE A 6 -5.66 -1.43 7.46
N GLY A 7 -6.97 -1.60 7.54
CA GLY A 7 -7.94 -1.03 6.62
C GLY A 7 -8.41 -2.03 5.56
N ALA A 8 -9.71 -2.24 5.45
CA ALA A 8 -10.34 -3.19 4.52
C ALA A 8 -11.25 -2.50 3.49
N GLU A 9 -10.96 -1.22 3.19
CA GLU A 9 -11.63 -0.49 2.11
C GLU A 9 -11.00 -0.84 0.75
N LYS A 10 -11.17 -0.02 -0.27
CA LYS A 10 -10.82 -0.34 -1.67
C LYS A 10 -9.38 -0.89 -1.83
N VAL A 11 -8.37 -0.17 -1.33
CA VAL A 11 -6.96 -0.59 -1.46
C VAL A 11 -6.68 -1.83 -0.62
N GLY A 12 -7.02 -1.82 0.67
CA GLY A 12 -6.74 -2.94 1.56
C GLY A 12 -7.47 -4.22 1.15
N SER A 13 -8.74 -4.11 0.71
CA SER A 13 -9.49 -5.29 0.21
C SER A 13 -8.89 -5.84 -1.09
N ALA A 14 -8.42 -4.98 -2.00
CA ALA A 14 -7.77 -5.41 -3.23
C ALA A 14 -6.44 -6.14 -2.93
N LEU A 15 -5.54 -5.52 -2.18
CA LEU A 15 -4.26 -6.11 -1.79
C LEU A 15 -4.44 -7.43 -1.03
N GLY A 16 -5.30 -7.43 0.00
CA GLY A 16 -5.59 -8.64 0.78
C GLY A 16 -6.18 -9.77 -0.07
N SER A 17 -7.08 -9.46 -1.01
CA SER A 17 -7.65 -10.46 -1.94
C SER A 17 -6.59 -11.02 -2.89
N GLY A 18 -5.70 -10.17 -3.41
CA GLY A 18 -4.62 -10.60 -4.30
C GLY A 18 -3.66 -11.55 -3.59
N TRP A 19 -3.17 -11.17 -2.42
CA TRP A 19 -2.26 -12.04 -1.66
C TRP A 19 -2.92 -13.30 -1.09
N ALA A 20 -4.22 -13.26 -0.75
CA ALA A 20 -4.96 -14.48 -0.41
C ALA A 20 -4.97 -15.47 -1.59
N LYS A 21 -5.20 -14.98 -2.82
CA LYS A 21 -5.12 -15.78 -4.05
C LYS A 21 -3.70 -16.32 -4.30
N ALA A 22 -2.67 -15.57 -3.93
CA ALA A 22 -1.27 -16.01 -4.00
C ALA A 22 -0.87 -16.99 -2.86
N GLY A 23 -1.79 -17.36 -1.96
CA GLY A 23 -1.57 -18.37 -0.92
C GLY A 23 -1.09 -17.82 0.43
N HIS A 24 -1.17 -16.50 0.65
CA HIS A 24 -0.87 -15.91 1.95
C HIS A 24 -2.06 -15.98 2.90
N THR A 25 -1.78 -16.03 4.19
CA THR A 25 -2.79 -15.91 5.25
C THR A 25 -3.06 -14.43 5.51
N ILE A 26 -4.27 -13.97 5.26
CA ILE A 26 -4.66 -12.57 5.39
C ILE A 26 -5.44 -12.34 6.68
N ILE A 27 -5.08 -11.26 7.38
CA ILE A 27 -5.77 -10.79 8.58
C ILE A 27 -6.13 -9.32 8.36
N PHE A 28 -7.42 -9.01 8.18
CA PHE A 28 -7.85 -7.61 8.10
C PHE A 28 -7.93 -7.00 9.49
N GLY A 29 -7.17 -5.93 9.70
CA GLY A 29 -7.22 -5.11 10.91
C GLY A 29 -8.21 -3.96 10.72
N VAL A 30 -9.29 -3.93 11.48
CA VAL A 30 -10.39 -2.97 11.33
C VAL A 30 -10.91 -2.47 12.68
N ARG A 31 -11.67 -1.39 12.67
CA ARG A 31 -12.33 -0.87 13.87
C ARG A 31 -13.59 -1.66 14.24
N ASP A 32 -14.34 -2.11 13.23
CA ASP A 32 -15.58 -2.86 13.41
C ASP A 32 -15.53 -4.14 12.56
N VAL A 33 -15.35 -5.25 13.24
CA VAL A 33 -15.27 -6.60 12.65
C VAL A 33 -16.64 -7.14 12.19
N ASN A 34 -17.73 -6.47 12.56
CA ASN A 34 -19.09 -6.95 12.29
C ASN A 34 -19.70 -6.43 11.00
N LYS A 35 -19.02 -5.53 10.28
CA LYS A 35 -19.51 -4.98 9.01
C LYS A 35 -19.80 -6.08 8.00
N ALA A 36 -20.98 -6.02 7.35
CA ALA A 36 -21.43 -7.02 6.40
C ALA A 36 -20.46 -7.20 5.22
N ASP A 37 -19.97 -6.09 4.65
CA ASP A 37 -19.04 -6.10 3.52
C ASP A 37 -17.70 -6.77 3.89
N LEU A 38 -17.23 -6.57 5.13
CA LEU A 38 -16.02 -7.22 5.63
C LEU A 38 -16.23 -8.73 5.81
N LYS A 39 -17.37 -9.16 6.33
CA LYS A 39 -17.71 -10.58 6.45
C LYS A 39 -17.76 -11.25 5.07
N ALA A 40 -18.37 -10.60 4.09
CA ALA A 40 -18.38 -11.09 2.70
C ALA A 40 -16.97 -11.15 2.09
N LEU A 41 -16.12 -10.15 2.37
CA LEU A 41 -14.71 -10.16 1.95
C LEU A 41 -13.94 -11.33 2.57
N CYS A 42 -14.06 -11.54 3.88
CA CYS A 42 -13.41 -12.66 4.57
C CYS A 42 -13.88 -14.01 4.04
N ALA A 43 -15.20 -14.20 3.83
CA ALA A 43 -15.75 -15.43 3.26
C ALA A 43 -15.20 -15.75 1.87
N ARG A 44 -15.03 -14.72 1.01
CA ARG A 44 -14.51 -14.88 -0.35
C ARG A 44 -13.00 -15.16 -0.39
N THR A 45 -12.24 -14.62 0.56
CA THR A 45 -10.77 -14.70 0.55
C THR A 45 -10.20 -15.75 1.51
N GLY A 46 -11.01 -16.34 2.38
CA GLY A 46 -10.53 -17.17 3.47
C GLY A 46 -9.80 -16.38 4.58
N ALA A 47 -9.84 -15.04 4.52
CA ALA A 47 -9.20 -14.18 5.49
C ALA A 47 -9.96 -14.15 6.83
N THR A 48 -9.27 -13.72 7.88
CA THR A 48 -9.88 -13.37 9.17
C THR A 48 -9.94 -11.87 9.36
N ALA A 49 -10.79 -11.39 10.25
CA ALA A 49 -10.86 -9.99 10.63
C ALA A 49 -10.70 -9.85 12.15
N LEU A 50 -9.84 -8.94 12.58
CA LEU A 50 -9.55 -8.64 13.98
C LEU A 50 -9.56 -7.13 14.21
N ALA A 51 -9.56 -6.72 15.48
CA ALA A 51 -9.19 -5.34 15.84
C ALA A 51 -7.78 -5.04 15.31
N SER A 52 -7.55 -3.80 14.84
CA SER A 52 -6.29 -3.44 14.15
C SER A 52 -5.02 -3.77 14.95
N PRO A 53 -4.93 -3.53 16.28
CA PRO A 53 -3.75 -3.92 17.06
C PRO A 53 -3.51 -5.44 17.09
N ASP A 54 -4.59 -6.22 17.19
CA ASP A 54 -4.50 -7.68 17.24
C ASP A 54 -4.08 -8.28 15.89
N ALA A 55 -4.59 -7.71 14.80
CA ALA A 55 -4.16 -8.06 13.45
C ALA A 55 -2.67 -7.75 13.25
N ALA A 56 -2.25 -6.53 13.58
CA ALA A 56 -0.86 -6.07 13.43
C ALA A 56 0.12 -6.94 14.24
N ARG A 57 -0.26 -7.34 15.47
CA ARG A 57 0.55 -8.23 16.31
C ARG A 57 0.78 -9.60 15.66
N GLN A 58 -0.23 -10.16 14.98
CA GLN A 58 -0.17 -11.51 14.40
C GLN A 58 0.48 -11.55 13.00
N GLY A 59 0.52 -10.43 12.27
CA GLY A 59 1.13 -10.36 10.95
C GLY A 59 2.66 -10.42 10.98
N ASP A 60 3.26 -11.13 10.04
CA ASP A 60 4.70 -11.05 9.73
C ASP A 60 4.99 -9.73 9.01
N VAL A 61 4.08 -9.34 8.11
CA VAL A 61 4.05 -8.07 7.38
C VAL A 61 2.77 -7.32 7.75
N VAL A 62 2.88 -6.02 7.97
CA VAL A 62 1.75 -5.13 8.26
C VAL A 62 1.59 -4.13 7.12
N VAL A 63 0.43 -4.08 6.50
CA VAL A 63 0.10 -3.18 5.38
C VAL A 63 -0.78 -2.05 5.89
N LEU A 64 -0.37 -0.82 5.69
CA LEU A 64 -1.13 0.37 6.04
C LEU A 64 -1.92 0.83 4.81
N ALA A 65 -3.23 0.59 4.81
CA ALA A 65 -4.16 0.95 3.74
C ALA A 65 -5.28 1.84 4.29
N LEU A 66 -4.89 2.98 4.85
CA LEU A 66 -5.73 3.93 5.58
C LEU A 66 -5.84 5.28 4.85
N PRO A 67 -6.94 6.02 5.01
CA PRO A 67 -6.94 7.44 4.66
C PRO A 67 -5.93 8.21 5.50
N TRP A 68 -5.15 9.10 4.84
CA TRP A 68 -4.07 9.84 5.49
C TRP A 68 -4.53 10.62 6.74
N ALA A 69 -5.69 11.26 6.65
CA ALA A 69 -6.24 12.08 7.75
C ALA A 69 -6.41 11.35 9.10
N VAL A 70 -6.48 10.02 9.08
CA VAL A 70 -6.62 9.20 10.31
C VAL A 70 -5.39 8.31 10.57
N ALA A 71 -4.40 8.37 9.69
CA ALA A 71 -3.27 7.44 9.71
C ALA A 71 -2.45 7.52 10.99
N GLU A 72 -2.08 8.71 11.44
CA GLU A 72 -1.22 8.88 12.62
C GLU A 72 -1.82 8.22 13.87
N GLY A 73 -3.06 8.56 14.20
CA GLY A 73 -3.73 7.98 15.36
C GLY A 73 -3.93 6.48 15.25
N ALA A 74 -4.28 5.99 14.05
CA ALA A 74 -4.47 4.57 13.80
C ALA A 74 -3.16 3.78 13.89
N VAL A 75 -2.06 4.30 13.31
CA VAL A 75 -0.74 3.64 13.33
C VAL A 75 -0.19 3.60 14.75
N LYS A 76 -0.24 4.70 15.50
CA LYS A 76 0.20 4.75 16.90
C LYS A 76 -0.59 3.81 17.82
N ALA A 77 -1.85 3.54 17.49
CA ALA A 77 -2.69 2.62 18.25
C ALA A 77 -2.41 1.12 17.94
N LEU A 78 -1.57 0.78 16.95
CA LEU A 78 -1.26 -0.62 16.62
C LEU A 78 -0.41 -1.33 17.68
N GLY A 79 0.25 -0.57 18.56
CA GLY A 79 1.15 -1.09 19.58
C GLY A 79 2.57 -1.30 19.07
N ASP A 80 3.31 -2.20 19.68
CA ASP A 80 4.71 -2.47 19.33
C ASP A 80 4.80 -3.28 18.03
N LEU A 81 5.43 -2.69 17.02
CA LEU A 81 5.71 -3.28 15.72
C LEU A 81 7.23 -3.45 15.45
N LYS A 82 8.03 -3.45 16.52
CA LYS A 82 9.48 -3.58 16.44
C LYS A 82 9.90 -4.76 15.56
N GLY A 83 10.80 -4.48 14.61
CA GLY A 83 11.34 -5.48 13.69
C GLY A 83 10.38 -5.98 12.60
N LYS A 84 9.11 -5.54 12.59
CA LYS A 84 8.16 -5.93 11.54
C LYS A 84 8.41 -5.16 10.24
N ILE A 85 8.06 -5.79 9.13
CA ILE A 85 7.99 -5.13 7.83
C ILE A 85 6.66 -4.40 7.73
N ILE A 86 6.72 -3.11 7.42
CA ILE A 86 5.55 -2.25 7.25
C ILE A 86 5.48 -1.81 5.78
N ILE A 87 4.42 -2.15 5.10
CA ILE A 87 4.11 -1.63 3.75
C ILE A 87 3.24 -0.40 3.93
N ASP A 88 3.75 0.76 3.53
CA ASP A 88 2.98 2.00 3.46
C ASP A 88 2.42 2.19 2.04
N SER A 89 1.12 1.93 1.86
CA SER A 89 0.41 2.12 0.60
C SER A 89 -0.39 3.44 0.53
N MET A 90 -0.23 4.31 1.53
CA MET A 90 -0.98 5.55 1.62
C MET A 90 -0.39 6.65 0.73
N ASN A 91 -1.16 7.68 0.47
CA ASN A 91 -0.68 8.96 -0.05
C ASN A 91 -1.10 10.07 0.94
N PRO A 92 -0.23 11.04 1.24
CA PRO A 92 -0.56 12.14 2.15
C PRO A 92 -1.42 13.19 1.43
N LEU A 93 -2.66 12.83 1.11
CA LEU A 93 -3.59 13.65 0.36
C LEU A 93 -4.45 14.51 1.28
N ALA A 94 -4.63 15.77 0.91
CA ALA A 94 -5.55 16.69 1.56
C ALA A 94 -6.34 17.50 0.53
N MET A 95 -7.53 17.91 0.91
CA MET A 95 -8.30 18.92 0.14
C MET A 95 -7.87 20.30 0.62
N LYS A 96 -7.37 21.13 -0.30
CA LYS A 96 -6.98 22.50 -0.03
C LYS A 96 -7.55 23.42 -1.10
N ASP A 97 -8.28 24.44 -0.71
CA ASP A 97 -8.91 25.40 -1.61
C ASP A 97 -9.74 24.77 -2.75
N GLY A 98 -10.39 23.63 -2.47
CA GLY A 98 -11.19 22.87 -3.43
C GLY A 98 -10.41 21.95 -4.37
N ALA A 99 -9.08 21.89 -4.25
CA ALA A 99 -8.20 21.02 -5.00
C ALA A 99 -7.66 19.86 -4.14
N LEU A 100 -7.39 18.72 -4.76
CA LEU A 100 -6.70 17.61 -4.11
C LEU A 100 -5.19 17.81 -4.26
N GLU A 101 -4.50 17.93 -3.15
CA GLU A 101 -3.07 18.18 -3.09
C GLU A 101 -2.35 17.19 -2.17
N LEU A 102 -1.02 17.14 -2.28
CA LEU A 102 -0.18 16.51 -1.27
C LEU A 102 -0.03 17.45 -0.07
N GLU A 103 -0.39 16.95 1.12
CA GLU A 103 -0.15 17.66 2.39
C GLU A 103 1.35 17.77 2.68
N ARG A 104 2.12 16.77 2.22
CA ARG A 104 3.58 16.68 2.38
C ARG A 104 4.21 16.36 1.03
N GLY A 105 5.33 17.01 0.72
CA GLY A 105 6.05 16.75 -0.53
C GLY A 105 7.40 17.46 -0.57
N PHE A 106 8.25 17.10 -1.51
CA PHE A 106 9.58 17.63 -1.84
C PHE A 106 10.62 17.62 -0.71
N THR A 107 10.37 18.28 0.41
CA THR A 107 11.29 18.35 1.57
C THR A 107 11.05 17.25 2.62
N THR A 108 9.89 16.63 2.58
CA THR A 108 9.47 15.49 3.42
C THR A 108 8.44 14.65 2.65
N SER A 109 8.03 13.52 3.23
CA SER A 109 7.05 12.61 2.62
C SER A 109 6.16 11.95 3.68
N GLY A 110 5.05 11.38 3.24
CA GLY A 110 4.24 10.49 4.06
C GLY A 110 5.01 9.25 4.50
N GLY A 111 5.81 8.65 3.61
CA GLY A 111 6.65 7.49 3.95
C GLY A 111 7.66 7.77 5.05
N GLU A 112 8.38 8.91 5.00
CA GLU A 112 9.28 9.33 6.09
C GLU A 112 8.52 9.60 7.39
N THR A 113 7.33 10.17 7.28
CA THR A 113 6.46 10.43 8.42
C THR A 113 6.02 9.11 9.09
N VAL A 114 5.59 8.12 8.32
CA VAL A 114 5.26 6.78 8.84
C VAL A 114 6.48 6.13 9.49
N ALA A 115 7.66 6.22 8.88
CA ALA A 115 8.90 5.71 9.47
C ALA A 115 9.22 6.39 10.82
N SER A 116 8.94 7.69 10.95
CA SER A 116 9.12 8.41 12.22
C SER A 116 8.14 7.98 13.32
N TRP A 117 6.93 7.53 12.95
CA TRP A 117 5.97 6.97 13.91
C TRP A 117 6.33 5.56 14.37
N LEU A 118 7.14 4.84 13.57
CA LEU A 118 7.51 3.44 13.77
C LEU A 118 9.04 3.25 13.68
N PRO A 119 9.83 3.90 14.55
CA PRO A 119 11.30 3.98 14.41
C PRO A 119 12.01 2.63 14.48
N ASP A 120 11.40 1.64 15.14
CA ASP A 120 11.98 0.29 15.29
C ASP A 120 11.44 -0.71 14.25
N SER A 121 10.65 -0.25 13.27
CA SER A 121 10.08 -1.07 12.21
C SER A 121 10.81 -0.84 10.88
N ARG A 122 10.64 -1.77 9.94
CA ARG A 122 11.24 -1.68 8.60
C ARG A 122 10.18 -1.22 7.60
N VAL A 123 10.09 0.10 7.39
CA VAL A 123 9.06 0.70 6.54
C VAL A 123 9.48 0.67 5.07
N VAL A 124 8.57 0.20 4.22
CA VAL A 124 8.71 0.21 2.75
C VAL A 124 7.49 0.90 2.15
N LYS A 125 7.71 2.00 1.45
CA LYS A 125 6.72 2.73 0.66
C LYS A 125 6.50 2.04 -0.67
N THR A 126 5.25 1.66 -0.99
CA THR A 126 4.87 1.10 -2.29
C THR A 126 3.34 1.04 -2.43
N PHE A 127 2.79 0.58 -3.55
CA PHE A 127 1.36 0.48 -3.83
C PHE A 127 0.57 1.80 -3.77
N ASN A 128 1.23 2.94 -3.77
CA ASN A 128 0.60 4.25 -3.75
C ASN A 128 0.34 4.83 -5.16
N GLN A 129 0.76 4.14 -6.25
CA GLN A 129 0.96 4.70 -7.59
C GLN A 129 -0.15 4.35 -8.58
N VAL A 130 -1.12 3.52 -8.20
CA VAL A 130 -2.25 3.09 -9.02
C VAL A 130 -3.54 3.04 -8.20
N GLY A 131 -4.69 3.01 -8.88
CA GLY A 131 -5.98 2.82 -8.22
C GLY A 131 -6.17 1.39 -7.70
N ALA A 132 -7.06 1.24 -6.73
CA ALA A 132 -7.38 -0.05 -6.13
C ALA A 132 -7.81 -1.10 -7.17
N GLU A 133 -8.42 -0.67 -8.26
CA GLU A 133 -8.87 -1.51 -9.38
C GLU A 133 -7.73 -2.21 -10.10
N MET A 134 -6.52 -1.63 -10.02
CA MET A 134 -5.31 -2.14 -10.67
C MET A 134 -4.36 -2.89 -9.73
N MET A 135 -4.62 -2.89 -8.41
CA MET A 135 -3.74 -3.53 -7.41
C MET A 135 -3.55 -5.05 -7.60
N ILE A 136 -4.48 -5.71 -8.29
CA ILE A 136 -4.48 -7.15 -8.56
C ILE A 136 -4.64 -7.46 -10.06
N ALA A 137 -4.30 -6.53 -10.91
CA ALA A 137 -4.58 -6.61 -12.34
C ALA A 137 -3.31 -6.68 -13.19
N GLY A 138 -2.16 -6.96 -12.60
CA GLY A 138 -0.89 -7.02 -13.32
C GLY A 138 -0.88 -8.03 -14.45
N ASP A 139 -1.57 -9.16 -14.32
CA ASP A 139 -1.74 -10.20 -15.33
C ASP A 139 -2.67 -9.79 -16.50
N ARG A 140 -3.34 -8.65 -16.42
CA ARG A 140 -4.19 -8.09 -17.49
C ARG A 140 -3.42 -7.27 -18.52
N PHE A 141 -2.13 -7.06 -18.32
CA PHE A 141 -1.27 -6.28 -19.20
C PHE A 141 -0.30 -7.19 -19.96
N GLU A 142 -0.04 -6.87 -21.22
CA GLU A 142 0.97 -7.60 -22.04
C GLU A 142 2.39 -7.44 -21.45
N THR A 143 2.68 -6.28 -20.89
CA THR A 143 3.91 -6.01 -20.13
C THR A 143 3.53 -5.69 -18.70
N PRO A 144 4.15 -6.33 -17.69
CA PRO A 144 3.86 -6.04 -16.30
C PRO A 144 3.96 -4.53 -16.00
N PRO A 145 2.94 -3.93 -15.40
CA PRO A 145 3.03 -2.54 -14.97
C PRO A 145 4.08 -2.40 -13.87
N VAL A 146 4.74 -1.25 -13.83
CA VAL A 146 5.76 -0.97 -12.80
C VAL A 146 5.13 -0.61 -11.47
N MET A 147 5.78 -1.08 -10.39
CA MET A 147 5.50 -0.64 -9.03
C MET A 147 6.82 -0.31 -8.34
N PHE A 148 7.07 0.97 -8.10
CA PHE A 148 8.25 1.40 -7.35
C PHE A 148 8.10 1.14 -5.87
N LEU A 149 9.21 0.81 -5.21
CA LEU A 149 9.29 0.67 -3.77
C LEU A 149 10.49 1.43 -3.20
N ALA A 150 10.37 1.94 -1.99
CA ALA A 150 11.43 2.67 -1.29
C ALA A 150 11.44 2.32 0.20
N GLY A 151 12.63 2.04 0.74
CA GLY A 151 12.83 1.68 2.15
C GLY A 151 14.31 1.56 2.47
N ASP A 152 14.66 1.70 3.74
CA ASP A 152 16.07 1.71 4.17
C ASP A 152 16.61 0.32 4.50
N ASP A 153 15.76 -0.70 4.64
CA ASP A 153 16.16 -2.08 4.93
C ASP A 153 16.05 -2.94 3.66
N ASP A 154 17.18 -3.41 3.14
CA ASP A 154 17.23 -4.17 1.88
C ASP A 154 16.54 -5.53 1.98
N THR A 155 16.54 -6.17 3.15
CA THR A 155 15.83 -7.44 3.37
C THR A 155 14.32 -7.23 3.32
N ALA A 156 13.83 -6.16 3.93
CA ALA A 156 12.42 -5.78 3.86
C ALA A 156 12.01 -5.43 2.42
N LYS A 157 12.84 -4.67 1.69
CA LYS A 157 12.59 -4.36 0.27
C LYS A 157 12.52 -5.63 -0.59
N THR A 158 13.43 -6.58 -0.39
CA THR A 158 13.40 -7.87 -1.09
C THR A 158 12.09 -8.63 -0.85
N THR A 159 11.67 -8.72 0.41
CA THR A 159 10.39 -9.37 0.78
C THR A 159 9.19 -8.65 0.14
N VAL A 160 9.19 -7.32 0.17
CA VAL A 160 8.10 -6.52 -0.39
C VAL A 160 8.11 -6.58 -1.92
N ALA A 161 9.27 -6.60 -2.58
CA ALA A 161 9.38 -6.77 -4.03
C ALA A 161 8.77 -8.11 -4.49
N GLN A 162 8.97 -9.19 -3.72
CA GLN A 162 8.30 -10.47 -3.98
C GLN A 162 6.77 -10.31 -3.90
N LEU A 163 6.25 -9.69 -2.84
CA LEU A 163 4.81 -9.44 -2.68
C LEU A 163 4.23 -8.55 -3.79
N VAL A 164 5.01 -7.60 -4.31
CA VAL A 164 4.65 -6.77 -5.47
C VAL A 164 4.55 -7.63 -6.72
N SER A 165 5.56 -8.49 -6.97
CA SER A 165 5.60 -9.37 -8.15
C SER A 165 4.49 -10.42 -8.15
N GLU A 166 4.09 -10.93 -6.99
CA GLU A 166 2.98 -11.88 -6.84
C GLU A 166 1.62 -11.28 -7.23
N LEU A 167 1.50 -9.95 -7.24
CA LEU A 167 0.33 -9.22 -7.75
C LEU A 167 0.47 -8.85 -9.25
N GLY A 168 1.53 -9.33 -9.93
CA GLY A 168 1.75 -9.16 -11.36
C GLY A 168 2.42 -7.83 -11.75
N PHE A 169 3.11 -7.16 -10.84
CA PHE A 169 3.86 -5.94 -11.12
C PHE A 169 5.37 -6.20 -11.30
N ASP A 170 6.03 -5.37 -12.14
CA ASP A 170 7.49 -5.26 -12.18
C ASP A 170 7.94 -4.37 -11.01
N ALA A 171 8.56 -4.99 -10.01
CA ALA A 171 8.99 -4.33 -8.78
C ALA A 171 10.32 -3.62 -9.02
N LEU A 172 10.35 -2.29 -8.91
CA LEU A 172 11.57 -1.49 -9.07
C LEU A 172 11.96 -0.78 -7.78
N ASP A 173 13.18 -1.05 -7.32
CA ASP A 173 13.74 -0.39 -6.14
C ASP A 173 14.13 1.06 -6.47
N ALA A 174 13.49 2.01 -5.79
CA ALA A 174 13.76 3.43 -5.92
C ALA A 174 14.83 3.93 -4.91
N GLY A 175 15.30 3.06 -4.00
CA GLY A 175 16.29 3.40 -2.97
C GLY A 175 15.70 3.52 -1.57
N GLY A 176 16.30 4.36 -0.72
CA GLY A 176 15.91 4.57 0.66
C GLY A 176 14.54 5.23 0.82
N ILE A 177 13.98 5.20 2.05
CA ILE A 177 12.63 5.74 2.35
C ILE A 177 12.46 7.20 1.92
N LYS A 178 13.54 7.97 1.89
CA LYS A 178 13.56 9.36 1.40
C LYS A 178 13.03 9.49 -0.05
N GLN A 179 13.11 8.43 -0.85
CA GLN A 179 12.57 8.44 -2.22
C GLN A 179 11.04 8.47 -2.27
N ALA A 180 10.35 8.26 -1.15
CA ALA A 180 8.92 8.55 -1.06
C ALA A 180 8.59 10.01 -1.44
N ARG A 181 9.55 10.94 -1.31
CA ARG A 181 9.44 12.34 -1.76
C ARG A 181 9.21 12.50 -3.26
N ILE A 182 9.56 11.50 -4.07
CA ILE A 182 9.27 11.47 -5.52
C ILE A 182 8.13 10.49 -5.84
N LEU A 183 7.99 9.40 -5.10
CA LEU A 183 6.94 8.42 -5.36
C LEU A 183 5.53 8.95 -5.07
N GLU A 184 5.38 9.82 -4.07
CA GLU A 184 4.09 10.43 -3.73
C GLU A 184 3.67 11.50 -4.75
N PRO A 185 4.51 12.45 -5.18
CA PRO A 185 4.23 13.32 -6.33
C PRO A 185 4.00 12.54 -7.63
N PHE A 186 4.72 11.44 -7.87
CA PHE A 186 4.49 10.58 -9.03
C PHE A 186 3.07 9.97 -9.00
N ALA A 187 2.58 9.56 -7.85
CA ALA A 187 1.20 9.09 -7.69
C ALA A 187 0.17 10.17 -8.05
N MET A 188 0.48 11.46 -7.83
CA MET A 188 -0.41 12.57 -8.21
C MET A 188 -0.59 12.68 -9.72
N VAL A 189 0.38 12.24 -10.54
CA VAL A 189 0.21 12.16 -12.01
C VAL A 189 -0.91 11.17 -12.34
N TRP A 190 -0.87 9.97 -11.75
CA TRP A 190 -1.93 8.97 -11.94
C TRP A 190 -3.29 9.50 -11.48
N ILE A 191 -3.35 10.08 -10.28
CA ILE A 191 -4.58 10.62 -9.69
C ILE A 191 -5.18 11.71 -10.57
N ASN A 192 -4.35 12.65 -11.05
CA ASN A 192 -4.79 13.73 -11.93
C ASN A 192 -5.40 13.19 -13.23
N GLN A 193 -4.71 12.28 -13.91
CA GLN A 193 -5.19 11.70 -15.17
C GLN A 193 -6.46 10.86 -14.96
N ALA A 194 -6.49 10.06 -13.89
CA ALA A 194 -7.60 9.14 -13.62
C ALA A 194 -8.89 9.87 -13.19
N LEU A 195 -8.78 10.90 -12.35
CA LEU A 195 -9.95 11.52 -11.72
C LEU A 195 -10.34 12.85 -12.36
N PHE A 196 -9.40 13.62 -12.90
CA PHE A 196 -9.66 14.99 -13.37
C PHE A 196 -9.49 15.19 -14.88
N ARG A 197 -8.81 14.27 -15.59
CA ARG A 197 -8.54 14.38 -17.03
C ARG A 197 -9.28 13.34 -17.89
N GLY A 198 -10.16 12.53 -17.28
CA GLY A 198 -11.03 11.62 -18.00
C GLY A 198 -10.40 10.32 -18.51
N LEU A 199 -9.12 10.03 -18.16
CA LEU A 199 -8.49 8.76 -18.55
C LEU A 199 -9.11 7.55 -17.84
N GLY A 200 -9.84 7.79 -16.74
CA GLY A 200 -10.43 6.74 -15.91
C GLY A 200 -9.38 6.02 -15.07
N ARG A 201 -9.78 4.90 -14.45
CA ARG A 201 -8.98 4.23 -13.41
C ARG A 201 -8.34 2.92 -13.87
N ASN A 202 -8.59 2.49 -15.13
CA ASN A 202 -8.15 1.19 -15.67
C ASN A 202 -6.83 1.30 -16.44
N TRP A 203 -5.80 1.85 -15.82
CA TRP A 203 -4.47 1.96 -16.39
C TRP A 203 -3.40 2.02 -15.30
N ALA A 204 -2.15 1.72 -15.67
CA ALA A 204 -0.99 1.79 -14.82
C ALA A 204 0.23 2.29 -15.61
N PHE A 205 1.30 2.65 -14.91
CA PHE A 205 2.57 2.97 -15.55
C PHE A 205 3.32 1.71 -15.97
N GLY A 206 4.09 1.79 -17.04
CA GLY A 206 4.98 0.73 -17.49
C GLY A 206 6.37 1.26 -17.82
N VAL A 207 7.37 0.41 -17.74
CA VAL A 207 8.73 0.71 -18.21
C VAL A 207 8.92 0.13 -19.60
N LEU A 208 9.13 0.99 -20.57
CA LEU A 208 9.47 0.58 -21.94
C LEU A 208 10.98 0.48 -22.05
N ARG A 209 11.45 -0.66 -22.60
CA ARG A 209 12.87 -0.85 -22.93
C ARG A 209 13.01 -0.98 -24.44
N PRO A 210 14.03 -0.39 -25.08
CA PRO A 210 14.26 -0.56 -26.50
C PRO A 210 14.51 -2.04 -26.79
N LYS A 211 14.11 -2.47 -27.98
CA LYS A 211 14.52 -3.79 -28.48
C LYS A 211 16.04 -3.76 -28.66
N GLY A 212 16.75 -4.75 -28.14
CA GLY A 212 18.17 -4.93 -28.35
C GLY A 212 18.50 -5.29 -29.81
#